data_ae260767675fc026f69add18751b4aeb
#
_entry.id   ae260767675fc026f69add18751b4aeb
#
_cell.length_a   1.000
_cell.length_b   1.000
_cell.length_c   1.000
_cell.angle_alpha   90.00
_cell.angle_beta   90.00
_cell.angle_gamma   90.00
#
_symmetry.space_group_name_H-M   'P 1'
#
loop_
_entity.id
_entity.type
_entity.pdbx_description
1 polymer ?
#
loop_
_entity_poly.entity_id
_entity_poly.type
_entity_poly.pdbx_seq_one_letter_code
_entity_poly.pdbx_strand_id
1 'polypeptide(L)'
;SIHQDIARVCDLGGAAEALPSSSTVILKDNITWHKPFLSANTTPWQLEGAVKWLQDNNRQMVAVHNDTVVTDPHEGLINLKLQPVYDKYNIEQFFVNNPESVKWNKWRPQGEIPWLDKVYPEGPEFPEMFLGKSILHLPTVKTHVYTTTTGAVKNSFGGLLNTRRHYCHTHIHGVLADLIAVQKELHSGMFAIADGTLAGNGAGPRTMYPVEKNVLIASSDSVAMDAVA
;
A
#
# COMPACT_ATOMS: atom_id res chain seq x y z
N SER A 1 22.05 10.00 -0.88
CA SER A 1 21.77 8.56 -0.71
C SER A 1 20.28 8.32 -0.95
N ILE A 2 19.90 7.11 -1.29
CA ILE A 2 18.48 6.76 -1.56
C ILE A 2 17.56 7.14 -0.40
N HIS A 3 17.97 7.01 0.86
CA HIS A 3 17.18 7.44 2.01
C HIS A 3 16.98 8.97 2.06
N GLN A 4 18.02 9.76 1.70
CA GLN A 4 17.89 11.21 1.59
C GLN A 4 16.97 11.60 0.43
N ASP A 5 17.02 10.85 -0.67
CA ASP A 5 16.17 11.10 -1.83
C ASP A 5 14.70 10.79 -1.50
N ILE A 6 14.44 9.71 -0.73
CA ILE A 6 13.11 9.40 -0.21
C ILE A 6 12.61 10.48 0.75
N ALA A 7 13.45 10.94 1.68
CA ALA A 7 13.08 12.03 2.57
C ALA A 7 12.73 13.30 1.78
N ARG A 8 13.55 13.64 0.78
CA ARG A 8 13.31 14.81 -0.08
C ARG A 8 11.99 14.71 -0.87
N VAL A 9 11.64 13.55 -1.44
CA VAL A 9 10.36 13.41 -2.15
C VAL A 9 9.18 13.43 -1.21
N CYS A 10 9.31 12.96 0.03
CA CYS A 10 8.30 13.12 1.08
C CYS A 10 8.02 14.61 1.36
N ASP A 11 9.09 15.40 1.56
CA ASP A 11 8.98 16.83 1.84
C ASP A 11 8.37 17.57 0.64
N LEU A 12 8.85 17.30 -0.57
CA LEU A 12 8.33 17.90 -1.80
C LEU A 12 6.87 17.52 -2.08
N GLY A 13 6.47 16.31 -1.74
CA GLY A 13 5.11 15.79 -1.91
C GLY A 13 4.12 16.22 -0.82
N GLY A 14 4.57 16.96 0.21
CA GLY A 14 3.71 17.43 1.29
C GLY A 14 3.33 16.34 2.30
N ALA A 15 4.23 15.39 2.58
CA ALA A 15 3.94 14.27 3.48
C ALA A 15 3.65 14.73 4.92
N ALA A 16 4.25 15.85 5.36
CA ALA A 16 4.04 16.38 6.71
C ALA A 16 2.59 16.83 6.95
N GLU A 17 1.99 17.45 5.93
CA GLU A 17 0.58 17.89 5.92
C GLU A 17 -0.38 16.72 5.71
N ALA A 18 0.01 15.77 4.83
CA ALA A 18 -0.82 14.63 4.45
C ALA A 18 -0.91 13.55 5.54
N LEU A 19 0.08 13.48 6.44
CA LEU A 19 0.17 12.50 7.52
C LEU A 19 0.21 13.22 8.88
N PRO A 20 -0.93 13.56 9.50
CA PRO A 20 -1.00 14.27 10.77
C PRO A 20 -0.25 13.55 11.90
N SER A 21 0.48 14.29 12.74
CA SER A 21 1.23 13.71 13.87
C SER A 21 0.34 13.15 14.98
N SER A 22 -0.93 13.55 15.00
CA SER A 22 -1.94 13.03 15.94
C SER A 22 -2.46 11.63 15.54
N SER A 23 -2.11 11.13 14.37
CA SER A 23 -2.57 9.85 13.84
C SER A 23 -1.42 8.84 13.70
N THR A 24 -1.68 7.59 14.06
CA THR A 24 -0.77 6.48 13.74
C THR A 24 -0.78 6.23 12.23
N VAL A 25 0.38 6.07 11.63
CA VAL A 25 0.55 5.78 10.19
C VAL A 25 0.62 4.27 9.98
N ILE A 26 -0.25 3.76 9.13
CA ILE A 26 -0.19 2.38 8.65
C ILE A 26 0.81 2.33 7.49
N LEU A 27 1.90 1.61 7.66
CA LEU A 27 2.82 1.26 6.57
C LEU A 27 2.19 0.16 5.74
N LYS A 28 1.85 0.49 4.50
CA LYS A 28 1.28 -0.47 3.55
C LYS A 28 2.27 -0.77 2.45
N ASP A 29 3.10 -1.79 2.69
CA ASP A 29 3.98 -2.34 1.69
C ASP A 29 3.22 -3.06 0.56
N ASN A 30 3.94 -3.42 -0.49
CA ASN A 30 3.46 -4.20 -1.61
C ASN A 30 4.27 -5.49 -1.70
N ILE A 31 3.81 -6.56 -1.05
CA ILE A 31 4.33 -7.91 -1.23
C ILE A 31 3.45 -8.62 -2.25
N THR A 32 3.71 -8.39 -3.52
CA THR A 32 2.96 -9.02 -4.62
C THR A 32 3.32 -10.49 -4.76
N TRP A 33 4.56 -10.83 -4.48
CA TRP A 33 5.05 -12.19 -4.47
C TRP A 33 6.11 -12.38 -3.39
N HIS A 34 6.14 -13.57 -2.78
CA HIS A 34 7.12 -13.93 -1.75
C HIS A 34 8.53 -14.18 -2.30
N LYS A 35 8.72 -14.18 -3.63
CA LYS A 35 10.04 -14.31 -4.26
C LYS A 35 10.71 -12.95 -4.49
N PRO A 36 12.06 -12.87 -4.49
CA PRO A 36 12.81 -11.62 -4.48
C PRO A 36 12.86 -10.93 -5.84
N PHE A 37 11.71 -10.44 -6.31
CA PHE A 37 11.60 -9.59 -7.50
C PHE A 37 11.49 -8.13 -7.07
N LEU A 38 12.59 -7.39 -7.10
CA LEU A 38 12.64 -5.97 -6.69
C LEU A 38 11.73 -5.07 -7.52
N SER A 39 11.58 -5.38 -8.81
CA SER A 39 10.67 -4.66 -9.71
C SER A 39 9.18 -5.02 -9.55
N ALA A 40 8.85 -5.89 -8.59
CA ALA A 40 7.48 -6.32 -8.32
C ALA A 40 7.01 -6.03 -6.90
N ASN A 41 7.91 -5.74 -5.97
CA ASN A 41 7.64 -5.62 -4.55
C ASN A 41 8.24 -4.34 -3.98
N THR A 42 7.74 -3.91 -2.82
CA THR A 42 8.40 -2.89 -2.00
C THR A 42 9.85 -3.29 -1.74
N THR A 43 10.75 -2.35 -1.90
CA THR A 43 12.18 -2.59 -1.68
C THR A 43 12.58 -2.24 -0.23
N PRO A 44 13.62 -2.89 0.32
CA PRO A 44 14.08 -2.59 1.68
C PRO A 44 14.49 -1.12 1.86
N TRP A 45 15.13 -0.52 0.86
CA TRP A 45 15.52 0.90 0.93
C TRP A 45 14.34 1.86 0.87
N GLN A 46 13.26 1.52 0.11
CA GLN A 46 12.03 2.29 0.09
C GLN A 46 11.37 2.25 1.47
N LEU A 47 11.21 1.05 2.04
CA LEU A 47 10.65 0.87 3.38
C LEU A 47 11.49 1.61 4.43
N GLU A 48 12.80 1.38 4.47
CA GLU A 48 13.67 1.99 5.46
C GLU A 48 13.71 3.52 5.34
N GLY A 49 13.75 4.05 4.12
CA GLY A 49 13.70 5.49 3.89
C GLY A 49 12.40 6.12 4.39
N ALA A 50 11.26 5.47 4.14
CA ALA A 50 9.96 5.90 4.64
C ALA A 50 9.88 5.86 6.17
N VAL A 51 10.35 4.77 6.79
CA VAL A 51 10.40 4.61 8.25
C VAL A 51 11.26 5.70 8.89
N LYS A 52 12.44 5.98 8.35
CA LYS A 52 13.32 7.04 8.85
C LYS A 52 12.64 8.40 8.78
N TRP A 53 12.05 8.74 7.64
CA TRP A 53 11.32 10.00 7.50
C TRP A 53 10.20 10.14 8.53
N LEU A 54 9.41 9.07 8.76
CA LEU A 54 8.35 9.06 9.75
C LEU A 54 8.89 9.27 11.17
N GLN A 55 10.00 8.61 11.54
CA GLN A 55 10.65 8.80 12.85
C GLN A 55 11.18 10.21 13.04
N ASP A 56 11.88 10.74 12.02
CA ASP A 56 12.45 12.10 12.06
C ASP A 56 11.35 13.17 12.21
N ASN A 57 10.13 12.86 11.74
CA ASN A 57 8.96 13.72 11.86
C ASN A 57 8.01 13.32 13.03
N ASN A 58 8.47 12.51 13.98
CA ASN A 58 7.72 12.08 15.17
C ASN A 58 6.36 11.43 14.85
N ARG A 59 6.29 10.59 13.81
CA ARG A 59 5.08 9.84 13.46
C ARG A 59 5.12 8.46 14.10
N GLN A 60 4.04 8.11 14.80
CA GLN A 60 3.81 6.73 15.25
C GLN A 60 3.43 5.88 14.03
N MET A 61 3.89 4.62 13.97
CA MET A 61 3.64 3.77 12.83
C MET A 61 3.44 2.30 13.22
N VAL A 62 2.66 1.59 12.41
CA VAL A 62 2.48 0.14 12.46
C VAL A 62 2.52 -0.40 11.02
N ALA A 63 2.86 -1.66 10.83
CA ALA A 63 2.82 -2.30 9.52
C ALA A 63 1.61 -3.20 9.38
N VAL A 64 1.02 -3.25 8.18
CA VAL A 64 -0.10 -4.13 7.88
C VAL A 64 0.15 -4.91 6.60
N HIS A 65 0.18 -6.23 6.74
CA HIS A 65 0.42 -7.18 5.65
C HIS A 65 -0.85 -7.95 5.31
N ASN A 66 -0.94 -8.39 4.06
CA ASN A 66 -2.06 -9.21 3.62
C ASN A 66 -1.59 -10.44 2.84
N ASP A 67 -2.23 -11.55 3.09
CA ASP A 67 -2.06 -12.74 2.26
C ASP A 67 -2.81 -12.58 0.95
N THR A 68 -2.30 -13.24 -0.06
CA THR A 68 -3.04 -13.48 -1.31
C THR A 68 -3.19 -14.98 -1.49
N VAL A 69 -3.99 -15.39 -2.48
CA VAL A 69 -4.19 -16.83 -2.80
C VAL A 69 -2.87 -17.56 -3.06
N VAL A 70 -1.82 -16.85 -3.49
CA VAL A 70 -0.56 -17.44 -3.96
C VAL A 70 0.69 -16.81 -3.34
N THR A 71 0.52 -15.90 -2.39
CA THR A 71 1.64 -15.18 -1.76
C THR A 71 1.55 -15.33 -0.25
N ASP A 72 2.59 -15.90 0.34
CA ASP A 72 2.81 -15.92 1.77
C ASP A 72 3.54 -14.63 2.18
N PRO A 73 2.94 -13.74 2.98
CA PRO A 73 3.58 -12.50 3.41
C PRO A 73 4.76 -12.75 4.36
N HIS A 74 4.73 -13.79 5.21
CA HIS A 74 5.84 -14.11 6.11
C HIS A 74 7.08 -14.52 5.33
N GLU A 75 6.93 -15.43 4.35
CA GLU A 75 8.00 -15.80 3.44
C GLU A 75 8.50 -14.60 2.64
N GLY A 76 7.56 -13.74 2.21
CA GLY A 76 7.85 -12.51 1.47
C GLY A 76 8.71 -11.53 2.29
N LEU A 77 8.35 -11.27 3.55
CA LEU A 77 9.12 -10.40 4.44
C LEU A 77 10.58 -10.83 4.58
N ILE A 78 10.81 -12.15 4.69
CA ILE A 78 12.16 -12.73 4.81
C ILE A 78 12.91 -12.61 3.49
N ASN A 79 12.32 -13.09 2.40
CA ASN A 79 12.98 -13.18 1.08
C ASN A 79 13.27 -11.80 0.48
N LEU A 80 12.38 -10.84 0.68
CA LEU A 80 12.52 -9.46 0.23
C LEU A 80 13.38 -8.59 1.16
N LYS A 81 13.86 -9.15 2.30
CA LYS A 81 14.66 -8.43 3.31
C LYS A 81 13.91 -7.25 3.95
N LEU A 82 12.59 -7.32 4.03
CA LEU A 82 11.78 -6.32 4.72
C LEU A 82 11.76 -6.57 6.23
N GLN A 83 11.72 -7.83 6.67
CA GLN A 83 11.72 -8.19 8.09
C GLN A 83 12.86 -7.53 8.89
N PRO A 84 14.14 -7.53 8.43
CA PRO A 84 15.20 -6.84 9.15
C PRO A 84 14.97 -5.34 9.35
N VAL A 85 14.23 -4.67 8.45
CA VAL A 85 13.87 -3.26 8.63
C VAL A 85 12.85 -3.11 9.76
N TYR A 86 11.78 -3.91 9.74
CA TYR A 86 10.76 -3.89 10.79
C TYR A 86 11.37 -4.18 12.17
N ASP A 87 12.25 -5.18 12.25
CA ASP A 87 12.95 -5.56 13.51
C ASP A 87 13.86 -4.42 14.00
N LYS A 88 14.64 -3.83 13.11
CA LYS A 88 15.58 -2.74 13.43
C LYS A 88 14.90 -1.54 14.06
N TYR A 89 13.69 -1.22 13.61
CA TYR A 89 12.94 -0.06 14.08
C TYR A 89 11.83 -0.43 15.08
N ASN A 90 11.76 -1.70 15.50
CA ASN A 90 10.76 -2.23 16.43
C ASN A 90 9.32 -1.87 16.03
N ILE A 91 8.98 -2.09 14.76
CA ILE A 91 7.67 -1.75 14.20
C ILE A 91 6.72 -2.94 14.42
N GLU A 92 5.59 -2.68 15.07
CA GLU A 92 4.54 -3.67 15.27
C GLU A 92 3.90 -4.05 13.93
N GLN A 93 3.72 -5.35 13.71
CA GLN A 93 3.24 -5.91 12.45
C GLN A 93 1.93 -6.66 12.64
N PHE A 94 0.96 -6.39 11.76
CA PHE A 94 -0.36 -7.03 11.74
C PHE A 94 -0.58 -7.74 10.41
N PHE A 95 -1.17 -8.94 10.47
CA PHE A 95 -1.54 -9.73 9.31
C PHE A 95 -3.06 -9.77 9.23
N VAL A 96 -3.64 -9.21 8.18
CA VAL A 96 -5.10 -9.00 8.08
C VAL A 96 -5.92 -10.28 8.06
N ASN A 97 -5.32 -11.41 7.70
CA ASN A 97 -5.99 -12.71 7.71
C ASN A 97 -5.87 -13.43 9.07
N ASN A 98 -5.17 -12.84 10.05
CA ASN A 98 -5.14 -13.36 11.41
C ASN A 98 -6.30 -12.76 12.23
N PRO A 99 -7.37 -13.53 12.50
CA PRO A 99 -8.57 -13.03 13.21
C PRO A 99 -8.30 -12.70 14.69
N GLU A 100 -7.19 -13.18 15.25
CA GLU A 100 -6.79 -12.88 16.62
C GLU A 100 -6.21 -11.45 16.72
N SER A 101 -5.59 -10.94 15.66
CA SER A 101 -4.92 -9.64 15.65
C SER A 101 -5.69 -8.56 14.88
N VAL A 102 -6.53 -8.93 13.91
CA VAL A 102 -7.27 -7.98 13.08
C VAL A 102 -8.75 -8.33 13.04
N LYS A 103 -9.57 -7.41 13.54
CA LYS A 103 -11.02 -7.48 13.47
C LYS A 103 -11.51 -6.76 12.22
N TRP A 104 -12.56 -7.30 11.61
CA TRP A 104 -13.21 -6.75 10.44
C TRP A 104 -14.61 -6.25 10.81
N ASN A 105 -14.91 -5.01 10.43
CA ASN A 105 -16.21 -4.39 10.72
C ASN A 105 -16.87 -3.90 9.42
N LYS A 106 -18.19 -3.98 9.38
CA LYS A 106 -18.99 -3.31 8.37
C LYS A 106 -18.88 -1.81 8.60
N TRP A 107 -18.42 -1.11 7.60
CA TRP A 107 -18.33 0.33 7.59
C TRP A 107 -18.64 0.84 6.18
N ARG A 108 -19.30 1.99 6.08
CA ARG A 108 -19.61 2.60 4.78
C ARG A 108 -19.18 4.06 4.77
N PRO A 109 -18.63 4.53 3.64
CA PRO A 109 -18.44 5.96 3.41
C PRO A 109 -19.81 6.64 3.26
N GLN A 110 -19.83 7.96 3.36
CA GLN A 110 -21.01 8.77 3.03
C GLN A 110 -21.27 8.75 1.52
N GLY A 111 -20.22 8.66 0.73
CA GLY A 111 -20.29 8.54 -0.72
C GLY A 111 -20.79 7.18 -1.19
N GLU A 112 -21.28 7.14 -2.43
CA GLU A 112 -21.72 5.89 -3.05
C GLU A 112 -20.53 5.01 -3.44
N ILE A 113 -20.67 3.70 -3.29
CA ILE A 113 -19.69 2.66 -3.64
C ILE A 113 -20.33 1.56 -4.49
N PRO A 114 -20.89 1.92 -5.66
CA PRO A 114 -21.75 1.03 -6.43
C PRO A 114 -21.07 -0.24 -6.94
N TRP A 115 -19.77 -0.22 -7.14
CA TRP A 115 -19.00 -1.37 -7.59
C TRP A 115 -18.66 -2.32 -6.46
N LEU A 116 -18.32 -1.79 -5.29
CA LEU A 116 -18.14 -2.60 -4.08
C LEU A 116 -19.46 -3.25 -3.66
N ASP A 117 -20.59 -2.57 -3.77
CA ASP A 117 -21.91 -3.13 -3.47
C ASP A 117 -22.27 -4.31 -4.38
N LYS A 118 -21.84 -4.29 -5.65
CA LYS A 118 -22.02 -5.45 -6.54
C LYS A 118 -21.24 -6.69 -6.10
N VAL A 119 -20.05 -6.49 -5.54
CA VAL A 119 -19.19 -7.59 -5.08
C VAL A 119 -19.56 -8.02 -3.66
N TYR A 120 -19.98 -7.08 -2.83
CA TYR A 120 -20.36 -7.26 -1.43
C TYR A 120 -21.80 -6.81 -1.18
N PRO A 121 -22.82 -7.53 -1.65
CA PRO A 121 -24.21 -7.09 -1.52
C PRO A 121 -24.69 -6.96 -0.06
N GLU A 122 -23.99 -7.61 0.87
CA GLU A 122 -24.23 -7.52 2.32
C GLU A 122 -23.51 -6.33 2.97
N GLY A 123 -22.79 -5.54 2.17
CA GLY A 123 -21.89 -4.46 2.55
C GLY A 123 -20.45 -4.92 2.70
N PRO A 124 -19.48 -4.09 2.30
CA PRO A 124 -18.07 -4.38 2.49
C PRO A 124 -17.69 -4.31 3.97
N GLU A 125 -16.68 -5.09 4.34
CA GLU A 125 -16.03 -5.04 5.65
C GLU A 125 -14.60 -4.54 5.49
N PHE A 126 -14.16 -3.74 6.46
CA PHE A 126 -12.81 -3.20 6.51
C PHE A 126 -12.16 -3.51 7.85
N PRO A 127 -10.82 -3.59 7.91
CA PRO A 127 -10.13 -3.77 9.18
C PRO A 127 -10.44 -2.60 10.13
N GLU A 128 -10.96 -2.90 11.32
CA GLU A 128 -11.30 -1.89 12.33
C GLU A 128 -10.11 -0.97 12.66
N MET A 129 -8.91 -1.55 12.68
CA MET A 129 -7.69 -0.81 12.98
C MET A 129 -7.34 0.28 11.96
N PHE A 130 -7.97 0.30 10.77
CA PHE A 130 -7.71 1.32 9.76
C PHE A 130 -8.49 2.61 10.00
N LEU A 131 -9.62 2.50 10.71
CA LEU A 131 -10.51 3.65 10.93
C LEU A 131 -9.79 4.78 11.70
N GLY A 132 -9.75 5.95 11.09
CA GLY A 132 -9.13 7.15 11.66
C GLY A 132 -7.60 7.16 11.69
N LYS A 133 -6.92 6.10 11.24
CA LYS A 133 -5.47 6.10 11.09
C LYS A 133 -5.05 6.63 9.72
N SER A 134 -3.87 7.22 9.65
CA SER A 134 -3.25 7.57 8.37
C SER A 134 -2.67 6.36 7.68
N ILE A 135 -2.52 6.40 6.35
CA ILE A 135 -1.91 5.33 5.58
C ILE A 135 -0.79 5.86 4.68
N LEU A 136 0.34 5.14 4.68
CA LEU A 136 1.45 5.36 3.77
C LEU A 136 1.60 4.16 2.84
N HIS A 137 1.25 4.35 1.58
CA HIS A 137 1.43 3.34 0.54
C HIS A 137 2.85 3.33 0.00
N LEU A 138 3.43 2.13 -0.14
CA LEU A 138 4.78 1.90 -0.66
C LEU A 138 4.74 1.01 -1.93
N PRO A 139 4.09 1.46 -3.02
CA PRO A 139 4.01 0.70 -4.25
C PRO A 139 5.33 0.73 -5.02
N THR A 140 5.48 -0.24 -5.91
CA THR A 140 6.51 -0.25 -6.97
C THR A 140 5.89 0.28 -8.25
N VAL A 141 6.62 1.08 -9.02
CA VAL A 141 6.21 1.48 -10.38
C VAL A 141 6.25 0.24 -11.27
N LYS A 142 5.09 -0.27 -11.66
CA LYS A 142 4.99 -1.49 -12.48
C LYS A 142 3.68 -1.61 -13.23
N THR A 143 3.72 -2.28 -14.36
CA THR A 143 2.54 -2.67 -15.14
C THR A 143 1.71 -3.74 -14.41
N HIS A 144 0.45 -3.89 -14.81
CA HIS A 144 -0.46 -4.89 -14.28
C HIS A 144 -1.48 -5.32 -15.32
N VAL A 145 -1.66 -6.63 -15.49
CA VAL A 145 -2.51 -7.23 -16.53
C VAL A 145 -3.98 -6.76 -16.49
N TYR A 146 -4.54 -6.48 -15.32
CA TYR A 146 -5.95 -6.07 -15.18
C TYR A 146 -6.15 -4.56 -15.03
N THR A 147 -5.14 -3.82 -14.57
CA THR A 147 -5.30 -2.41 -14.17
C THR A 147 -4.33 -1.47 -14.86
N THR A 148 -3.60 -1.95 -15.87
CA THR A 148 -2.53 -1.24 -16.58
C THR A 148 -1.33 -0.96 -15.69
N THR A 149 -1.53 -0.32 -14.54
CA THR A 149 -0.51 -0.09 -13.50
C THR A 149 -0.95 -0.66 -12.16
N THR A 150 -0.01 -0.95 -11.28
CA THR A 150 -0.30 -1.27 -9.88
C THR A 150 -0.50 0.00 -9.06
N GLY A 151 0.49 0.86 -8.98
CA GLY A 151 0.42 2.15 -8.30
C GLY A 151 -0.07 2.14 -6.85
N ALA A 152 -0.33 3.33 -6.32
CA ALA A 152 -0.87 3.51 -4.97
C ALA A 152 -2.35 3.15 -4.88
N VAL A 153 -3.12 3.46 -5.91
CA VAL A 153 -4.56 3.17 -5.94
C VAL A 153 -4.82 1.68 -5.77
N LYS A 154 -4.11 0.84 -6.52
CA LYS A 154 -4.27 -0.61 -6.40
C LYS A 154 -3.59 -1.20 -5.14
N ASN A 155 -2.60 -0.53 -4.58
CA ASN A 155 -1.95 -1.00 -3.35
C ASN A 155 -2.92 -1.08 -2.16
N SER A 156 -3.94 -0.25 -2.13
CA SER A 156 -5.02 -0.29 -1.14
C SER A 156 -5.86 -1.57 -1.19
N PHE A 157 -5.97 -2.17 -2.38
CA PHE A 157 -6.76 -3.39 -2.60
C PHE A 157 -6.33 -4.55 -1.69
N GLY A 158 -5.02 -4.67 -1.46
CA GLY A 158 -4.48 -5.61 -0.49
C GLY A 158 -4.48 -5.04 0.91
N GLY A 159 -5.17 -5.68 1.83
CA GLY A 159 -5.27 -5.28 3.23
C GLY A 159 -6.54 -4.49 3.56
N LEU A 160 -7.09 -3.73 2.63
CA LEU A 160 -8.36 -3.03 2.85
C LEU A 160 -9.57 -3.93 2.60
N LEU A 161 -9.51 -4.85 1.65
CA LEU A 161 -10.58 -5.79 1.33
C LEU A 161 -10.28 -7.20 1.84
N ASN A 162 -11.33 -7.90 2.30
CA ASN A 162 -11.25 -9.27 2.82
C ASN A 162 -10.93 -10.32 1.74
N THR A 163 -11.01 -11.60 2.08
CA THR A 163 -10.66 -12.73 1.20
C THR A 163 -11.48 -12.81 -0.10
N ARG A 164 -12.69 -12.23 -0.12
CA ARG A 164 -13.53 -12.18 -1.33
C ARG A 164 -13.06 -11.15 -2.37
N ARG A 165 -12.01 -10.36 -2.07
CA ARG A 165 -11.50 -9.32 -2.97
C ARG A 165 -11.15 -9.79 -4.38
N HIS A 166 -10.84 -11.08 -4.57
CA HIS A 166 -10.53 -11.60 -5.90
C HIS A 166 -11.73 -11.53 -6.86
N TYR A 167 -12.97 -11.54 -6.37
CA TYR A 167 -14.18 -11.32 -7.19
C TYR A 167 -14.26 -9.88 -7.74
N CYS A 168 -13.58 -8.93 -7.11
CA CYS A 168 -13.50 -7.55 -7.58
C CYS A 168 -12.84 -7.41 -8.95
N HIS A 169 -12.01 -8.38 -9.38
CA HIS A 169 -11.30 -8.29 -10.66
C HIS A 169 -12.24 -8.17 -11.86
N THR A 170 -13.48 -8.68 -11.78
CA THR A 170 -14.50 -8.51 -12.83
C THR A 170 -14.90 -7.03 -13.03
N HIS A 171 -14.80 -6.22 -11.98
CA HIS A 171 -15.17 -4.81 -11.96
C HIS A 171 -14.03 -3.91 -11.45
N ILE A 172 -12.79 -4.33 -11.67
CA ILE A 172 -11.63 -3.78 -10.95
C ILE A 172 -11.49 -2.27 -11.05
N HIS A 173 -11.72 -1.67 -12.21
CA HIS A 173 -11.58 -0.23 -12.40
C HIS A 173 -12.61 0.55 -11.57
N GLY A 174 -13.86 0.11 -11.57
CA GLY A 174 -14.91 0.72 -10.74
C GLY A 174 -14.66 0.51 -9.25
N VAL A 175 -14.26 -0.71 -8.85
CA VAL A 175 -13.90 -1.01 -7.45
C VAL A 175 -12.73 -0.14 -6.96
N LEU A 176 -11.74 0.13 -7.81
CA LEU A 176 -10.64 1.00 -7.43
C LEU A 176 -11.09 2.45 -7.22
N ALA A 177 -12.05 2.94 -8.02
CA ALA A 177 -12.65 4.25 -7.79
C ALA A 177 -13.40 4.31 -6.45
N ASP A 178 -14.22 3.29 -6.16
CA ASP A 178 -14.90 3.17 -4.86
C ASP A 178 -13.91 3.10 -3.69
N LEU A 179 -12.79 2.37 -3.85
CA LEU A 179 -11.76 2.27 -2.81
C LEU A 179 -11.04 3.60 -2.54
N ILE A 180 -10.90 4.47 -3.55
CA ILE A 180 -10.38 5.83 -3.33
C ILE A 180 -11.35 6.62 -2.45
N ALA A 181 -12.66 6.55 -2.74
CA ALA A 181 -13.69 7.21 -1.93
C ALA A 181 -13.68 6.67 -0.49
N VAL A 182 -13.66 5.35 -0.34
CA VAL A 182 -13.55 4.69 0.98
C VAL A 182 -12.33 5.19 1.75
N GLN A 183 -11.15 5.18 1.15
CA GLN A 183 -9.91 5.56 1.84
C GLN A 183 -9.93 7.02 2.31
N LYS A 184 -10.48 7.93 1.51
CA LYS A 184 -10.58 9.36 1.84
C LYS A 184 -11.42 9.63 3.11
N GLU A 185 -12.36 8.76 3.43
CA GLU A 185 -13.20 8.87 4.61
C GLU A 185 -12.73 7.97 5.77
N LEU A 186 -12.12 6.82 5.43
CA LEU A 186 -11.64 5.84 6.41
C LEU A 186 -10.38 6.34 7.13
N HIS A 187 -9.45 6.96 6.37
CA HIS A 187 -8.16 7.41 6.86
C HIS A 187 -8.17 8.89 7.23
N SER A 188 -7.44 9.25 8.29
CA SER A 188 -7.22 10.64 8.68
C SER A 188 -6.19 11.36 7.79
N GLY A 189 -5.42 10.60 7.02
CA GLY A 189 -4.43 11.11 6.09
C GLY A 189 -3.93 10.01 5.16
N MET A 190 -3.51 10.39 3.97
CA MET A 190 -3.03 9.46 2.96
C MET A 190 -1.80 10.02 2.26
N PHE A 191 -0.80 9.19 2.09
CA PHE A 191 0.37 9.50 1.30
C PHE A 191 0.90 8.26 0.59
N ALA A 192 1.62 8.44 -0.50
CA ALA A 192 2.23 7.34 -1.21
C ALA A 192 3.64 7.71 -1.69
N ILE A 193 4.55 6.73 -1.65
CA ILE A 193 5.89 6.80 -2.21
C ILE A 193 6.05 5.63 -3.16
N ALA A 194 6.12 5.87 -4.46
CA ALA A 194 6.36 4.83 -5.46
C ALA A 194 7.86 4.73 -5.79
N ASP A 195 8.37 3.52 -5.70
CA ASP A 195 9.75 3.20 -6.11
C ASP A 195 9.77 2.75 -7.58
N GLY A 196 10.44 3.51 -8.42
CA GLY A 196 10.75 3.23 -9.81
C GLY A 196 12.25 3.21 -10.07
N THR A 197 13.08 2.98 -9.05
CA THR A 197 14.52 2.74 -9.27
C THR A 197 14.70 1.57 -10.23
N LEU A 198 13.99 0.47 -9.97
CA LEU A 198 13.79 -0.65 -10.88
C LEU A 198 12.28 -0.84 -11.12
N ALA A 199 11.76 -0.22 -12.16
CA ALA A 199 10.36 -0.36 -12.54
C ALA A 199 10.08 -1.76 -13.11
N GLY A 200 8.85 -2.24 -12.94
CA GLY A 200 8.41 -3.53 -13.42
C GLY A 200 7.69 -3.45 -14.76
N ASN A 201 8.21 -4.11 -15.79
CA ASN A 201 7.57 -4.23 -17.10
C ASN A 201 7.08 -5.67 -17.35
N GLY A 202 6.08 -5.81 -18.20
CA GLY A 202 5.50 -7.10 -18.62
C GLY A 202 4.04 -7.23 -18.27
N ALA A 203 3.51 -8.45 -18.28
CA ALA A 203 2.10 -8.70 -17.96
C ALA A 203 1.78 -8.42 -16.49
N GLY A 204 2.74 -8.64 -15.59
CA GLY A 204 2.58 -8.38 -14.15
C GLY A 204 1.46 -9.21 -13.47
N PRO A 205 1.29 -9.04 -12.18
CA PRO A 205 2.05 -8.17 -11.26
C PRO A 205 3.29 -8.81 -10.62
N ARG A 206 3.61 -10.09 -10.90
CA ARG A 206 4.59 -10.88 -10.13
C ARG A 206 5.96 -10.97 -10.78
N THR A 207 6.08 -11.76 -11.85
CA THR A 207 7.30 -11.98 -12.61
C THR A 207 7.56 -10.80 -13.55
N MET A 208 8.03 -9.71 -12.99
CA MET A 208 8.27 -8.47 -13.75
C MET A 208 9.70 -8.47 -14.34
N TYR A 209 9.81 -7.99 -15.56
CA TYR A 209 11.12 -7.65 -16.12
C TYR A 209 11.56 -6.31 -15.54
N PRO A 210 12.72 -6.23 -14.87
CA PRO A 210 13.21 -4.98 -14.32
C PRO A 210 13.64 -4.03 -15.43
N VAL A 211 13.19 -2.78 -15.31
CA VAL A 211 13.61 -1.68 -16.17
C VAL A 211 14.14 -0.57 -15.28
N GLU A 212 15.39 -0.19 -15.50
CA GLU A 212 16.00 0.91 -14.77
C GLU A 212 15.38 2.23 -15.19
N LYS A 213 14.71 2.90 -14.25
CA LYS A 213 14.09 4.21 -14.43
C LYS A 213 14.70 5.27 -13.52
N ASN A 214 15.28 4.87 -12.37
CA ASN A 214 15.92 5.77 -11.42
C ASN A 214 15.01 6.94 -10.98
N VAL A 215 13.72 6.64 -10.74
CA VAL A 215 12.74 7.63 -10.29
C VAL A 215 12.14 7.23 -8.96
N LEU A 216 11.82 8.25 -8.15
CA LEU A 216 10.96 8.16 -6.99
C LEU A 216 9.81 9.16 -7.19
N ILE A 217 8.59 8.71 -6.92
CA ILE A 217 7.39 9.55 -7.06
C ILE A 217 6.66 9.54 -5.73
N ALA A 218 6.26 10.71 -5.23
CA ALA A 218 5.50 10.80 -3.99
C ALA A 218 4.39 11.83 -4.09
N SER A 219 3.24 11.53 -3.50
CA SER A 219 2.08 12.42 -3.49
C SER A 219 1.07 12.00 -2.42
N SER A 220 0.28 12.97 -1.95
CA SER A 220 -0.96 12.73 -1.20
C SER A 220 -2.13 12.36 -2.13
N ASP A 221 -2.03 12.64 -3.43
CA ASP A 221 -3.01 12.24 -4.45
C ASP A 221 -2.51 10.97 -5.18
N SER A 222 -3.06 9.81 -4.76
CA SER A 222 -2.73 8.52 -5.33
C SER A 222 -3.08 8.40 -6.82
N VAL A 223 -4.12 9.11 -7.29
CA VAL A 223 -4.55 9.07 -8.69
C VAL A 223 -3.57 9.88 -9.56
N ALA A 224 -3.22 11.09 -9.11
CA ALA A 224 -2.24 11.92 -9.82
C ALA A 224 -0.87 11.23 -9.87
N MET A 225 -0.45 10.58 -8.77
CA MET A 225 0.80 9.82 -8.73
C MET A 225 0.79 8.66 -9.74
N ASP A 226 -0.28 7.86 -9.77
CA ASP A 226 -0.40 6.72 -10.66
C ASP A 226 -0.51 7.12 -12.13
N ALA A 227 -1.05 8.31 -12.41
CA ALA A 227 -1.10 8.87 -13.77
C ALA A 227 0.28 9.30 -14.30
N VAL A 228 1.23 9.61 -13.43
CA VAL A 228 2.60 9.98 -13.78
C VAL A 228 3.51 8.74 -13.87
N ALA A 229 3.23 7.71 -13.09
CA ALA A 229 4.03 6.50 -13.00
C ALA A 229 3.89 5.58 -14.23
#